data_f8762be48e83e50a22cb911dce94f774
#
_entry.id   f8762be48e83e50a22cb911dce94f774
#
_cell.length_a   1.000
_cell.length_b   1.000
_cell.length_c   1.000
_cell.angle_alpha   90.00
_cell.angle_beta   90.00
_cell.angle_gamma   90.00
#
_symmetry.space_group_name_H-M   'P 1'
#
loop_
_entity.id
_entity.type
_entity.pdbx_description
1 polymer ?
#
loop_
_entity_poly.entity_id
_entity_poly.type
_entity_poly.pdbx_seq_one_letter_code
_entity_poly.pdbx_strand_id
1 'polypeptide(L)'
;MITKGLLVRLEAKSGMDDEVRNFLVSALPLVQQETATTAWFAIHFGGSEYGIFDVFPDDAGRDAHLSGAVAKALMENAATLLSAPPKIQKLDVLAYKLPETPLAEPNTKGLVLLFEAKEGHQQQVEQFWRDARALVMEEPDTTAWFAIHTDDNKYGIFDVFPDHGGRVKHLIGHVPRELAKHALSLLGSLPDPDLLDVLAENLRQEA
;
A
#
# COMPACT_ATOMS: atom_id res chain seq x y z
N MET A 1 12.40 -1.22 -11.96
CA MET A 1 12.47 -0.37 -10.73
C MET A 1 11.10 0.26 -10.52
N ILE A 2 10.58 0.31 -9.29
CA ILE A 2 9.30 0.94 -8.93
C ILE A 2 9.61 2.28 -8.28
N THR A 3 8.96 3.37 -8.73
CA THR A 3 9.21 4.72 -8.20
C THR A 3 7.94 5.48 -7.83
N LYS A 4 6.76 5.05 -8.27
CA LYS A 4 5.49 5.73 -8.08
C LYS A 4 4.42 4.78 -7.53
N GLY A 5 3.43 5.34 -6.83
CA GLY A 5 2.30 4.59 -6.34
C GLY A 5 1.06 5.46 -6.14
N LEU A 6 -0.01 4.80 -5.73
CA LEU A 6 -1.26 5.41 -5.29
C LEU A 6 -1.75 4.72 -4.01
N LEU A 7 -2.34 5.49 -3.12
CA LEU A 7 -3.18 5.00 -2.04
C LEU A 7 -4.57 5.63 -2.22
N VAL A 8 -5.55 4.79 -2.48
CA VAL A 8 -6.94 5.21 -2.65
C VAL A 8 -7.73 4.76 -1.44
N ARG A 9 -8.46 5.68 -0.80
CA ARG A 9 -9.39 5.38 0.27
C ARG A 9 -10.83 5.58 -0.21
N LEU A 10 -11.69 4.62 0.12
CA LEU A 10 -13.07 4.50 -0.29
C LEU A 10 -13.93 4.30 0.95
N GLU A 11 -15.00 5.05 1.08
CA GLU A 11 -15.97 4.87 2.16
C GLU A 11 -17.29 4.36 1.58
N ALA A 12 -17.67 3.14 1.92
CA ALA A 12 -18.92 2.54 1.46
C ALA A 12 -20.12 3.30 2.02
N LYS A 13 -21.20 3.43 1.23
CA LYS A 13 -22.49 3.84 1.75
C LYS A 13 -23.01 2.77 2.72
N SER A 14 -23.84 3.20 3.66
CA SER A 14 -24.53 2.29 4.58
C SER A 14 -25.24 1.19 3.80
N GLY A 15 -24.91 -0.07 4.11
CA GLY A 15 -25.46 -1.27 3.49
C GLY A 15 -24.85 -1.62 2.11
N MET A 16 -23.77 -0.97 1.67
CA MET A 16 -23.08 -1.26 0.40
C MET A 16 -21.72 -1.93 0.60
N ASP A 17 -21.45 -2.43 1.79
CA ASP A 17 -20.13 -3.03 2.12
C ASP A 17 -19.81 -4.23 1.23
N ASP A 18 -20.77 -5.14 1.06
CA ASP A 18 -20.59 -6.33 0.22
C ASP A 18 -20.43 -5.96 -1.26
N GLU A 19 -21.17 -4.96 -1.74
CA GLU A 19 -21.07 -4.46 -3.10
C GLU A 19 -19.71 -3.80 -3.39
N VAL A 20 -19.19 -2.99 -2.44
CA VAL A 20 -17.85 -2.39 -2.56
C VAL A 20 -16.77 -3.48 -2.55
N ARG A 21 -16.86 -4.44 -1.64
CA ARG A 21 -15.97 -5.60 -1.60
C ARG A 21 -15.98 -6.37 -2.92
N ASN A 22 -17.17 -6.72 -3.42
CA ASN A 22 -17.33 -7.46 -4.67
C ASN A 22 -16.82 -6.66 -5.87
N PHE A 23 -17.06 -5.35 -5.91
CA PHE A 23 -16.54 -4.46 -6.93
C PHE A 23 -15.01 -4.51 -6.96
N LEU A 24 -14.34 -4.34 -5.81
CA LEU A 24 -12.89 -4.36 -5.70
C LEU A 24 -12.30 -5.71 -6.13
N VAL A 25 -12.86 -6.82 -5.68
CA VAL A 25 -12.40 -8.16 -6.07
C VAL A 25 -12.59 -8.40 -7.58
N SER A 26 -13.71 -7.94 -8.15
CA SER A 26 -14.00 -8.10 -9.59
C SER A 26 -13.12 -7.23 -10.50
N ALA A 27 -12.40 -6.25 -9.96
CA ALA A 27 -11.46 -5.42 -10.73
C ALA A 27 -10.19 -6.18 -11.13
N LEU A 28 -9.84 -7.27 -10.46
CA LEU A 28 -8.60 -8.02 -10.67
C LEU A 28 -8.32 -8.40 -12.14
N PRO A 29 -9.27 -8.92 -12.94
CA PRO A 29 -9.02 -9.23 -14.35
C PRO A 29 -8.69 -7.99 -15.21
N LEU A 30 -9.19 -6.80 -14.84
CA LEU A 30 -8.84 -5.54 -15.52
C LEU A 30 -7.41 -5.13 -15.19
N VAL A 31 -7.05 -5.20 -13.90
CA VAL A 31 -5.68 -4.90 -13.43
C VAL A 31 -4.64 -5.81 -14.09
N GLN A 32 -4.96 -7.10 -14.26
CA GLN A 32 -4.05 -8.06 -14.89
C GLN A 32 -3.72 -7.72 -16.35
N GLN A 33 -4.57 -6.95 -17.03
CA GLN A 33 -4.34 -6.48 -18.40
C GLN A 33 -3.47 -5.22 -18.46
N GLU A 34 -3.29 -4.51 -17.34
CA GLU A 34 -2.48 -3.30 -17.27
C GLU A 34 -1.00 -3.63 -17.14
N THR A 35 -0.24 -3.44 -18.20
CA THR A 35 1.19 -3.84 -18.26
C THR A 35 2.08 -3.00 -17.34
N ALA A 36 1.70 -1.76 -17.03
CA ALA A 36 2.49 -0.83 -16.22
C ALA A 36 2.18 -0.93 -14.71
N THR A 37 1.09 -1.58 -14.29
CA THR A 37 0.78 -1.80 -12.88
C THR A 37 1.62 -2.96 -12.35
N THR A 38 2.63 -2.66 -11.55
CA THR A 38 3.60 -3.66 -11.05
C THR A 38 3.03 -4.47 -9.89
N ALA A 39 2.36 -3.80 -8.94
CA ALA A 39 1.58 -4.44 -7.90
C ALA A 39 0.29 -3.66 -7.66
N TRP A 40 -0.76 -4.37 -7.29
CA TRP A 40 -2.08 -3.83 -6.98
C TRP A 40 -2.73 -4.67 -5.89
N PHE A 41 -3.32 -3.99 -4.90
CA PHE A 41 -3.99 -4.62 -3.77
C PHE A 41 -5.33 -3.94 -3.53
N ALA A 42 -6.42 -4.71 -3.54
CA ALA A 42 -7.69 -4.31 -2.97
C ALA A 42 -7.66 -4.59 -1.47
N ILE A 43 -7.96 -3.62 -0.65
CA ILE A 43 -7.77 -3.67 0.80
C ILE A 43 -9.02 -3.21 1.56
N HIS A 44 -9.17 -3.72 2.79
CA HIS A 44 -10.21 -3.35 3.72
C HIS A 44 -9.58 -2.90 5.04
N PHE A 45 -9.82 -1.66 5.42
CA PHE A 45 -9.29 -1.05 6.65
C PHE A 45 -10.12 -1.40 7.89
N GLY A 46 -11.34 -1.90 7.68
CA GLY A 46 -12.32 -2.19 8.73
C GLY A 46 -13.57 -1.31 8.61
N GLY A 47 -14.68 -1.75 9.22
CA GLY A 47 -15.96 -1.03 9.08
C GLY A 47 -16.34 -0.85 7.61
N SER A 48 -16.73 0.37 7.23
CA SER A 48 -17.07 0.75 5.86
C SER A 48 -15.89 1.29 5.03
N GLU A 49 -14.65 1.21 5.55
CA GLU A 49 -13.49 1.78 4.88
C GLU A 49 -12.73 0.73 4.07
N TYR A 50 -12.64 0.98 2.78
CA TYR A 50 -11.95 0.16 1.78
C TYR A 50 -10.87 0.97 1.08
N GLY A 51 -10.04 0.30 0.26
CA GLY A 51 -9.07 1.02 -0.54
C GLY A 51 -8.38 0.19 -1.59
N ILE A 52 -7.48 0.87 -2.28
CA ILE A 52 -6.57 0.28 -3.25
C ILE A 52 -5.17 0.84 -2.95
N PHE A 53 -4.19 -0.04 -2.96
CA PHE A 53 -2.78 0.36 -3.02
C PHE A 53 -2.17 -0.22 -4.28
N ASP A 54 -1.50 0.61 -5.07
CA ASP A 54 -0.83 0.16 -6.27
C ASP A 54 0.47 0.91 -6.55
N VAL A 55 1.36 0.27 -7.31
CA VAL A 55 2.68 0.80 -7.61
C VAL A 55 3.07 0.61 -9.08
N PHE A 56 3.88 1.55 -9.56
CA PHE A 56 4.24 1.73 -10.97
C PHE A 56 5.73 1.99 -11.15
N PRO A 57 6.30 1.67 -12.31
CA PRO A 57 7.68 2.02 -12.62
C PRO A 57 7.95 3.52 -12.57
N ASP A 58 7.02 4.34 -13.10
CA ASP A 58 7.17 5.76 -13.29
C ASP A 58 5.81 6.49 -13.35
N ASP A 59 5.84 7.82 -13.56
CA ASP A 59 4.65 8.65 -13.70
C ASP A 59 3.80 8.25 -14.91
N ALA A 60 4.41 7.83 -16.02
CA ALA A 60 3.66 7.43 -17.21
C ALA A 60 2.81 6.17 -16.94
N GLY A 61 3.35 5.20 -16.20
CA GLY A 61 2.61 4.02 -15.75
C GLY A 61 1.46 4.37 -14.83
N ARG A 62 1.68 5.25 -13.85
CA ARG A 62 0.64 5.75 -12.94
C ARG A 62 -0.46 6.51 -13.68
N ASP A 63 -0.11 7.39 -14.61
CA ASP A 63 -1.08 8.17 -15.39
C ASP A 63 -1.88 7.26 -16.34
N ALA A 64 -1.27 6.21 -16.91
CA ALA A 64 -1.96 5.21 -17.70
C ALA A 64 -3.00 4.45 -16.86
N HIS A 65 -2.68 4.06 -15.61
CA HIS A 65 -3.63 3.45 -14.68
C HIS A 65 -4.78 4.40 -14.34
N LEU A 66 -4.49 5.65 -13.97
CA LEU A 66 -5.51 6.66 -13.62
C LEU A 66 -6.47 7.00 -14.77
N SER A 67 -6.06 6.78 -16.02
CA SER A 67 -6.89 6.92 -17.22
C SER A 67 -7.42 5.59 -17.76
N GLY A 68 -7.08 4.48 -17.11
CA GLY A 68 -7.37 3.11 -17.51
C GLY A 68 -8.78 2.62 -17.16
N ALA A 69 -9.01 1.33 -17.47
CA ALA A 69 -10.32 0.71 -17.28
C ALA A 69 -10.72 0.58 -15.81
N VAL A 70 -9.75 0.34 -14.91
CA VAL A 70 -10.00 0.20 -13.47
C VAL A 70 -10.45 1.53 -12.87
N ALA A 71 -9.73 2.61 -13.14
CA ALA A 71 -10.09 3.94 -12.65
C ALA A 71 -11.44 4.41 -13.21
N LYS A 72 -11.70 4.15 -14.50
CA LYS A 72 -12.99 4.45 -15.13
C LYS A 72 -14.14 3.70 -14.46
N ALA A 73 -14.00 2.39 -14.24
CA ALA A 73 -14.99 1.57 -13.57
C ALA A 73 -15.26 2.07 -12.14
N LEU A 74 -14.22 2.46 -11.40
CA LEU A 74 -14.36 3.03 -10.05
C LEU A 74 -15.19 4.32 -10.09
N MET A 75 -14.85 5.25 -10.98
CA MET A 75 -15.55 6.54 -11.07
C MET A 75 -17.01 6.40 -11.52
N GLU A 76 -17.32 5.47 -12.41
CA GLU A 76 -18.69 5.18 -12.87
C GLU A 76 -19.57 4.60 -11.74
N ASN A 77 -18.99 3.83 -10.82
CA ASN A 77 -19.70 3.20 -9.72
C ASN A 77 -19.67 4.00 -8.40
N ALA A 78 -18.76 4.99 -8.29
CA ALA A 78 -18.52 5.72 -7.04
C ALA A 78 -19.80 6.34 -6.46
N ALA A 79 -20.61 7.02 -7.28
CA ALA A 79 -21.85 7.67 -6.82
C ALA A 79 -22.89 6.69 -6.29
N THR A 80 -22.86 5.43 -6.72
CA THR A 80 -23.77 4.38 -6.26
C THR A 80 -23.28 3.73 -4.98
N LEU A 81 -21.98 3.39 -4.93
CA LEU A 81 -21.38 2.56 -3.90
C LEU A 81 -20.83 3.35 -2.70
N LEU A 82 -20.32 4.58 -2.94
CA LEU A 82 -19.54 5.32 -1.96
C LEU A 82 -20.31 6.49 -1.36
N SER A 83 -20.08 6.75 -0.07
CA SER A 83 -20.63 7.89 0.67
C SER A 83 -19.97 9.22 0.30
N ALA A 84 -18.73 9.19 -0.21
CA ALA A 84 -17.95 10.33 -0.67
C ALA A 84 -17.11 9.94 -1.91
N PRO A 85 -16.64 10.91 -2.71
CA PRO A 85 -15.72 10.63 -3.80
C PRO A 85 -14.46 9.91 -3.29
N PRO A 86 -13.84 9.01 -4.12
CA PRO A 86 -12.58 8.38 -3.78
C PRO A 86 -11.50 9.41 -3.41
N LYS A 87 -10.78 9.17 -2.32
CA LYS A 87 -9.61 9.98 -1.96
C LYS A 87 -8.38 9.31 -2.56
N ILE A 88 -7.82 9.93 -3.61
CA ILE A 88 -6.67 9.41 -4.35
C ILE A 88 -5.43 10.18 -3.92
N GLN A 89 -4.49 9.50 -3.27
CA GLN A 89 -3.21 10.04 -2.81
C GLN A 89 -2.08 9.50 -3.68
N LYS A 90 -1.29 10.41 -4.27
CA LYS A 90 -0.10 10.05 -5.04
C LYS A 90 1.07 9.78 -4.10
N LEU A 91 1.88 8.78 -4.47
CA LEU A 91 3.02 8.34 -3.66
C LEU A 91 4.28 8.31 -4.52
N ASP A 92 5.41 8.61 -3.87
CA ASP A 92 6.74 8.21 -4.32
C ASP A 92 7.17 6.96 -3.56
N VAL A 93 7.72 5.97 -4.26
CA VAL A 93 8.27 4.75 -3.65
C VAL A 93 9.77 4.93 -3.45
N LEU A 94 10.21 4.90 -2.19
CA LEU A 94 11.59 5.15 -1.78
C LEU A 94 12.44 3.87 -1.81
N ALA A 95 11.82 2.75 -1.45
CA ALA A 95 12.40 1.41 -1.46
C ALA A 95 11.27 0.39 -1.50
N TYR A 96 11.57 -0.84 -1.92
CA TYR A 96 10.57 -1.89 -1.98
C TYR A 96 11.19 -3.29 -1.87
N LYS A 97 10.34 -4.25 -1.51
CA LYS A 97 10.55 -5.69 -1.61
C LYS A 97 9.40 -6.30 -2.38
N LEU A 98 9.70 -7.15 -3.35
CA LEU A 98 8.73 -8.02 -4.05
C LEU A 98 9.15 -9.48 -3.87
N PRO A 99 8.24 -10.44 -3.97
CA PRO A 99 8.60 -11.85 -3.97
C PRO A 99 9.40 -12.21 -5.22
N GLU A 100 10.46 -13.00 -5.04
CA GLU A 100 11.29 -13.50 -6.14
C GLU A 100 10.61 -14.62 -6.94
N THR A 101 9.66 -15.31 -6.31
CA THR A 101 8.92 -16.43 -6.91
C THR A 101 7.41 -16.23 -6.72
N PRO A 102 6.56 -16.87 -7.56
CA PRO A 102 5.12 -16.86 -7.36
C PRO A 102 4.76 -17.30 -5.94
N LEU A 103 3.80 -16.62 -5.35
CA LEU A 103 3.29 -17.00 -4.05
C LEU A 103 2.53 -18.32 -4.13
N ALA A 104 2.75 -19.21 -3.16
CA ALA A 104 1.99 -20.46 -3.04
C ALA A 104 0.55 -20.17 -2.57
N GLU A 105 0.39 -19.19 -1.69
CA GLU A 105 -0.89 -18.74 -1.15
C GLU A 105 -0.97 -17.21 -1.23
N PRO A 106 -2.16 -16.64 -1.46
CA PRO A 106 -2.34 -15.20 -1.51
C PRO A 106 -2.13 -14.56 -0.14
N ASN A 107 -1.73 -13.28 -0.13
CA ASN A 107 -1.70 -12.49 1.08
C ASN A 107 -3.12 -12.22 1.59
N THR A 108 -3.31 -12.25 2.89
CA THR A 108 -4.61 -11.99 3.52
C THR A 108 -4.58 -10.80 4.48
N LYS A 109 -3.41 -10.36 4.89
CA LYS A 109 -3.20 -9.26 5.85
C LYS A 109 -2.24 -8.22 5.29
N GLY A 110 -2.44 -6.98 5.72
CA GLY A 110 -1.55 -5.88 5.38
C GLY A 110 -1.43 -4.87 6.50
N LEU A 111 -0.59 -3.89 6.29
CA LEU A 111 -0.32 -2.77 7.18
C LEU A 111 -0.06 -1.53 6.33
N VAL A 112 -0.67 -0.40 6.72
CA VAL A 112 -0.23 0.94 6.35
C VAL A 112 0.23 1.64 7.61
N LEU A 113 1.40 2.25 7.58
CA LEU A 113 1.89 3.06 8.68
C LEU A 113 2.39 4.38 8.10
N LEU A 114 1.82 5.48 8.57
CA LEU A 114 2.20 6.82 8.12
C LEU A 114 2.55 7.71 9.31
N PHE A 115 3.49 8.63 9.10
CA PHE A 115 3.85 9.67 10.05
C PHE A 115 4.42 10.90 9.32
N GLU A 116 4.41 12.05 9.97
CA GLU A 116 5.10 13.24 9.48
C GLU A 116 6.58 13.19 9.87
N ALA A 117 7.47 13.58 8.96
CA ALA A 117 8.87 13.77 9.30
C ALA A 117 9.03 14.99 10.19
N LYS A 118 9.96 14.92 11.15
CA LYS A 118 10.36 16.08 11.92
C LYS A 118 10.94 17.14 10.98
N GLU A 119 10.61 18.41 11.23
CA GLU A 119 11.06 19.53 10.40
C GLU A 119 12.59 19.50 10.20
N GLY A 120 13.02 19.60 8.96
CA GLY A 120 14.43 19.54 8.56
C GLY A 120 15.06 18.14 8.54
N HIS A 121 14.29 17.06 8.83
CA HIS A 121 14.79 15.68 8.88
C HIS A 121 14.26 14.78 7.76
N GLN A 122 13.61 15.35 6.73
CA GLN A 122 13.00 14.60 5.62
C GLN A 122 14.02 13.68 4.93
N GLN A 123 15.20 14.19 4.60
CA GLN A 123 16.25 13.38 3.96
C GLN A 123 16.74 12.21 4.82
N GLN A 124 16.81 12.40 6.15
CA GLN A 124 17.18 11.33 7.07
C GLN A 124 16.08 10.26 7.15
N VAL A 125 14.79 10.66 7.10
CA VAL A 125 13.67 9.71 7.03
C VAL A 125 13.71 8.91 5.73
N GLU A 126 13.96 9.55 4.60
CA GLU A 126 14.11 8.85 3.32
C GLU A 126 15.28 7.86 3.34
N GLN A 127 16.43 8.29 3.89
CA GLN A 127 17.58 7.40 4.00
C GLN A 127 17.29 6.22 4.94
N PHE A 128 16.64 6.47 6.08
CA PHE A 128 16.21 5.42 6.99
C PHE A 128 15.37 4.35 6.26
N TRP A 129 14.40 4.75 5.44
CA TRP A 129 13.56 3.80 4.70
C TRP A 129 14.34 3.03 3.63
N ARG A 130 15.31 3.66 2.94
CA ARG A 130 16.18 2.97 1.99
C ARG A 130 17.05 1.92 2.69
N ASP A 131 17.57 2.24 3.86
CA ASP A 131 18.41 1.33 4.66
C ASP A 131 17.58 0.19 5.27
N ALA A 132 16.33 0.46 5.69
CA ALA A 132 15.41 -0.52 6.24
C ALA A 132 15.10 -1.67 5.26
N ARG A 133 15.23 -1.44 3.93
CA ARG A 133 15.07 -2.49 2.91
C ARG A 133 15.91 -3.72 3.22
N ALA A 134 17.16 -3.56 3.64
CA ALA A 134 18.04 -4.68 3.95
C ALA A 134 17.48 -5.57 5.07
N LEU A 135 16.86 -4.96 6.10
CA LEU A 135 16.23 -5.69 7.19
C LEU A 135 14.97 -6.44 6.74
N VAL A 136 14.15 -5.80 5.90
CA VAL A 136 12.92 -6.39 5.38
C VAL A 136 13.21 -7.57 4.44
N MET A 137 14.30 -7.52 3.70
CA MET A 137 14.74 -8.65 2.85
C MET A 137 15.01 -9.94 3.65
N GLU A 138 15.35 -9.81 4.94
CA GLU A 138 15.56 -10.95 5.85
C GLU A 138 14.26 -11.48 6.49
N GLU A 139 13.11 -10.82 6.26
CA GLU A 139 11.81 -11.22 6.80
C GLU A 139 11.04 -12.09 5.79
N PRO A 140 11.00 -13.42 5.92
CA PRO A 140 10.36 -14.30 4.94
C PRO A 140 8.83 -14.13 4.90
N ASP A 141 8.21 -13.76 6.03
CA ASP A 141 6.77 -13.61 6.14
C ASP A 141 6.26 -12.21 5.69
N THR A 142 7.16 -11.24 5.42
CA THR A 142 6.83 -9.97 4.77
C THR A 142 6.93 -10.18 3.27
N THR A 143 5.81 -10.47 2.61
CA THR A 143 5.76 -10.91 1.21
C THR A 143 6.12 -9.79 0.24
N ALA A 144 5.51 -8.63 0.43
CA ALA A 144 5.87 -7.41 -0.27
C ALA A 144 5.86 -6.24 0.74
N TRP A 145 6.73 -5.27 0.50
CA TRP A 145 6.91 -4.10 1.34
C TRP A 145 7.30 -2.91 0.47
N PHE A 146 6.73 -1.75 0.77
CA PHE A 146 6.98 -0.50 0.05
C PHE A 146 7.16 0.63 1.06
N ALA A 147 8.33 1.24 1.06
CA ALA A 147 8.56 2.50 1.75
C ALA A 147 8.07 3.64 0.86
N ILE A 148 7.23 4.50 1.40
CA ILE A 148 6.49 5.51 0.65
C ILE A 148 6.65 6.91 1.22
N HIS A 149 6.56 7.89 0.33
CA HIS A 149 6.42 9.30 0.62
C HIS A 149 5.17 9.81 -0.09
N THR A 150 4.26 10.41 0.65
CA THR A 150 2.97 10.87 0.14
C THR A 150 3.04 12.32 -0.34
N ASP A 151 2.10 12.73 -1.20
CA ASP A 151 2.02 14.10 -1.72
C ASP A 151 1.62 15.14 -0.64
N ASP A 152 1.07 14.71 0.50
CA ASP A 152 0.84 15.53 1.70
C ASP A 152 2.02 15.50 2.70
N ASN A 153 3.21 15.10 2.23
CA ASN A 153 4.48 15.11 2.96
C ASN A 153 4.53 14.19 4.19
N LYS A 154 3.82 13.05 4.15
CA LYS A 154 3.98 11.97 5.12
C LYS A 154 4.88 10.88 4.56
N TYR A 155 5.51 10.18 5.45
CA TYR A 155 6.39 9.05 5.17
C TYR A 155 5.85 7.81 5.85
N GLY A 156 6.14 6.65 5.30
CA GLY A 156 5.72 5.40 5.92
C GLY A 156 5.94 4.18 5.07
N ILE A 157 5.13 3.17 5.34
CA ILE A 157 5.18 1.89 4.65
C ILE A 157 3.78 1.39 4.30
N PHE A 158 3.72 0.59 3.24
CA PHE A 158 2.66 -0.37 2.96
C PHE A 158 3.30 -1.75 2.83
N ASP A 159 2.77 -2.74 3.52
CA ASP A 159 3.23 -4.12 3.42
C ASP A 159 2.11 -5.15 3.54
N VAL A 160 2.39 -6.35 3.02
CA VAL A 160 1.44 -7.45 3.00
C VAL A 160 2.08 -8.75 3.49
N PHE A 161 1.22 -9.59 4.07
CA PHE A 161 1.58 -10.82 4.76
C PHE A 161 0.63 -11.96 4.39
N PRO A 162 1.10 -13.21 4.37
CA PRO A 162 0.23 -14.36 4.13
C PRO A 162 -0.91 -14.42 5.15
N ASP A 163 -0.60 -14.15 6.42
CA ASP A 163 -1.54 -14.29 7.53
C ASP A 163 -1.28 -13.32 8.68
N HIS A 164 -2.08 -13.42 9.73
CA HIS A 164 -1.94 -12.64 10.95
C HIS A 164 -0.59 -12.89 11.67
N GLY A 165 -0.07 -14.11 11.62
CA GLY A 165 1.21 -14.47 12.25
C GLY A 165 2.38 -13.74 11.60
N GLY A 166 2.42 -13.69 10.27
CA GLY A 166 3.42 -12.93 9.51
C GLY A 166 3.39 -11.44 9.87
N ARG A 167 2.20 -10.82 9.90
CA ARG A 167 2.05 -9.43 10.32
C ARG A 167 2.52 -9.18 11.75
N VAL A 168 2.19 -10.04 12.69
CA VAL A 168 2.65 -9.91 14.09
C VAL A 168 4.17 -10.00 14.17
N LYS A 169 4.80 -10.95 13.46
CA LYS A 169 6.28 -11.06 13.42
C LYS A 169 6.94 -9.79 12.91
N HIS A 170 6.39 -9.19 11.84
CA HIS A 170 6.88 -7.91 11.33
C HIS A 170 6.75 -6.79 12.38
N LEU A 171 5.57 -6.63 12.99
CA LEU A 171 5.30 -5.58 13.99
C LEU A 171 6.21 -5.63 15.23
N ILE A 172 6.73 -6.81 15.60
CA ILE A 172 7.71 -6.98 16.68
C ILE A 172 9.14 -7.20 16.17
N GLY A 173 9.35 -7.09 14.85
CA GLY A 173 10.57 -7.36 14.12
C GLY A 173 11.65 -6.28 14.23
N HIS A 174 12.59 -6.33 13.29
CA HIS A 174 13.75 -5.42 13.29
C HIS A 174 13.36 -4.01 12.85
N VAL A 175 12.53 -3.85 11.83
CA VAL A 175 12.17 -2.53 11.28
C VAL A 175 11.47 -1.63 12.29
N PRO A 176 10.40 -2.07 13.00
CA PRO A 176 9.79 -1.25 14.05
C PRO A 176 10.74 -0.91 15.20
N ARG A 177 11.65 -1.82 15.55
CA ARG A 177 12.65 -1.57 16.59
C ARG A 177 13.67 -0.49 16.18
N GLU A 178 14.13 -0.53 14.92
CA GLU A 178 15.00 0.52 14.39
C GLU A 178 14.26 1.86 14.29
N LEU A 179 13.00 1.87 13.82
CA LEU A 179 12.19 3.08 13.81
C LEU A 179 12.03 3.66 15.22
N ALA A 180 11.77 2.82 16.22
CA ALA A 180 11.64 3.25 17.60
C ALA A 180 12.92 3.89 18.17
N LYS A 181 14.11 3.38 17.80
CA LYS A 181 15.40 3.98 18.19
C LYS A 181 15.58 5.41 17.66
N HIS A 182 15.04 5.67 16.48
CA HIS A 182 15.17 6.95 15.79
C HIS A 182 13.93 7.86 15.94
N ALA A 183 12.88 7.39 16.63
CA ALA A 183 11.60 8.08 16.71
C ALA A 183 11.73 9.53 17.17
N LEU A 184 12.46 9.81 18.26
CA LEU A 184 12.64 11.16 18.80
C LEU A 184 13.40 12.12 17.86
N SER A 185 14.23 11.58 16.97
CA SER A 185 15.03 12.39 16.05
C SER A 185 14.36 12.57 14.68
N LEU A 186 13.61 11.58 14.20
CA LEU A 186 13.07 11.57 12.85
C LEU A 186 11.58 11.91 12.76
N LEU A 187 10.79 11.54 13.78
CA LEU A 187 9.34 11.65 13.71
C LEU A 187 8.84 13.00 14.20
N GLY A 188 8.00 13.64 13.39
CA GLY A 188 7.24 14.85 13.75
C GLY A 188 5.87 14.52 14.34
N SER A 189 5.33 13.32 14.04
CA SER A 189 4.11 12.79 14.65
C SER A 189 4.33 11.33 15.08
N LEU A 190 3.45 10.82 15.94
CA LEU A 190 3.43 9.39 16.24
C LEU A 190 2.99 8.62 14.99
N PRO A 191 3.62 7.46 14.71
CA PRO A 191 3.15 6.57 13.65
C PRO A 191 1.72 6.10 13.93
N ASP A 192 0.88 6.14 12.91
CA ASP A 192 -0.50 5.67 12.97
C ASP A 192 -0.64 4.42 12.08
N PRO A 193 -0.70 3.21 12.67
CA PRO A 193 -0.79 1.98 11.93
C PRO A 193 -2.24 1.61 11.63
N ASP A 194 -2.58 1.50 10.36
CA ASP A 194 -3.81 0.86 9.88
C ASP A 194 -3.55 -0.63 9.63
N LEU A 195 -4.16 -1.50 10.43
CA LEU A 195 -4.16 -2.95 10.20
C LEU A 195 -5.29 -3.29 9.24
N LEU A 196 -4.97 -3.89 8.11
CA LEU A 196 -5.94 -4.12 7.05
C LEU A 196 -5.98 -5.58 6.58
N ASP A 197 -7.05 -5.92 5.89
CA ASP A 197 -7.21 -7.19 5.20
C ASP A 197 -6.99 -6.99 3.69
N VAL A 198 -6.29 -7.93 3.05
CA VAL A 198 -6.14 -7.97 1.59
C VAL A 198 -7.33 -8.76 1.03
N LEU A 199 -8.07 -8.15 0.11
CA LEU A 199 -9.25 -8.74 -0.54
C LEU A 199 -8.92 -9.41 -1.87
N ALA A 200 -8.01 -8.81 -2.62
CA ALA A 200 -7.47 -9.33 -3.88
C ALA A 200 -6.12 -8.68 -4.14
N GLU A 201 -5.27 -9.37 -4.89
CA GLU A 201 -3.95 -8.85 -5.25
C GLU A 201 -3.55 -9.26 -6.67
N ASN A 202 -2.79 -8.38 -7.31
CA ASN A 202 -1.99 -8.68 -8.50
C ASN A 202 -0.56 -8.27 -8.20
N LEU A 203 0.30 -9.25 -7.97
CA LEU A 203 1.68 -9.04 -7.58
C LEU A 203 2.59 -9.64 -8.66
N ARG A 204 3.27 -8.79 -9.41
CA ARG A 204 4.23 -9.22 -10.42
C ARG A 204 5.59 -9.43 -9.76
N GLN A 205 6.30 -10.43 -10.24
CA GLN A 205 7.66 -10.70 -9.81
C GLN A 205 8.61 -9.60 -10.29
N GLU A 206 9.67 -9.40 -9.54
CA GLU A 206 10.80 -8.59 -10.01
C GLU A 206 11.46 -9.35 -11.17
N ALA A 207 11.50 -8.73 -12.39
CA ALA A 207 12.10 -9.30 -13.56
C ALA A 207 13.64 -9.18 -13.52
#